data_d12c619e118f9c8cd0cd328898dcf3ac
#
_entry.id   d12c619e118f9c8cd0cd328898dcf3ac
#
_cell.length_a   1.000
_cell.length_b   1.000
_cell.length_c   1.000
_cell.angle_alpha   90.00
_cell.angle_beta   90.00
_cell.angle_gamma   90.00
#
_symmetry.space_group_name_H-M   'P 1'
#
loop_
_entity.id
_entity.type
_entity.pdbx_description
1 polymer ?
#
loop_
_entity_poly.entity_id
_entity_poly.type
_entity_poly.pdbx_seq_one_letter_code
_entity_poly.pdbx_strand_id
1 'polypeptide(L)'
;RLGLNVPGTTSADFGGLRPISVPNAMSEVEEVRAEGFAIHNWQINQRMSLESSLLYEVSEIAQSGDVNKKRDFDFIKPKLDFRFDISRSLQLSVSAEKDVSQLSFRDFSAGVNQQDDDQNTVAGNPELRQEQTWRYNVNLDYRLPNDGGVLNSRFFYFDVRDSIGKIDISPDPQNLLSANGNVGDGKVFGLYLNASIRLGFLNLPQAVVTAGINLEDAYIYDPLISKKRTIIPYDRGGFRLGYRQDIPERSLSFGLNYQDGFGDMGGTGGNRVQYDIDNVLFYNSGKLQPNLTFFVEKVGFANLTYRFEINNALDNKNCLLRKRYNGYLRDRDLIEIENPCYTTGTEFMVKVRSTF
;
A
#
# COMPACT_ATOMS: atom_id res chain seq x y z
N ARG A 1 -19.58 -1.61 18.13
CA ARG A 1 -20.09 -2.99 18.21
C ARG A 1 -20.35 -3.50 16.80
N LEU A 2 -19.58 -4.47 16.34
CA LEU A 2 -19.81 -5.19 15.09
C LEU A 2 -20.06 -6.65 15.49
N GLY A 3 -21.32 -7.08 15.43
CA GLY A 3 -21.69 -8.48 15.51
C GLY A 3 -21.79 -9.03 14.08
N LEU A 4 -20.93 -9.93 13.70
CA LEU A 4 -21.04 -10.70 12.46
C LEU A 4 -21.60 -12.09 12.83
N ASN A 5 -22.85 -12.32 12.45
CA ASN A 5 -23.41 -13.66 12.45
C ASN A 5 -23.11 -14.28 11.08
N VAL A 6 -22.11 -15.12 10.99
CA VAL A 6 -21.84 -15.90 9.78
C VAL A 6 -22.69 -17.15 9.85
N PRO A 7 -23.75 -17.29 9.06
CA PRO A 7 -24.48 -18.56 9.00
C PRO A 7 -23.51 -19.65 8.57
N GLY A 8 -23.59 -20.82 9.20
CA GLY A 8 -22.67 -21.92 9.01
C GLY A 8 -22.31 -22.13 7.54
N THR A 9 -21.02 -22.03 7.25
CA THR A 9 -20.49 -22.28 5.91
C THR A 9 -20.70 -23.75 5.55
N THR A 10 -21.07 -23.99 4.31
CA THR A 10 -21.32 -25.35 3.83
C THR A 10 -20.32 -25.67 2.73
N SER A 11 -19.64 -26.79 2.82
CA SER A 11 -18.84 -27.32 1.72
C SER A 11 -19.71 -28.21 0.81
N ALA A 12 -19.54 -28.09 -0.51
CA ALA A 12 -20.18 -28.97 -1.48
C ALA A 12 -19.35 -30.25 -1.58
N ASP A 13 -19.89 -31.36 -1.05
CA ASP A 13 -19.40 -32.70 -1.36
C ASP A 13 -20.37 -33.33 -2.37
N PHE A 14 -19.95 -34.37 -3.10
CA PHE A 14 -20.77 -35.06 -4.11
C PHE A 14 -22.08 -35.70 -3.57
N GLY A 15 -22.74 -35.05 -2.65
CA GLY A 15 -23.97 -35.51 -2.00
C GLY A 15 -24.70 -34.51 -1.16
N GLY A 16 -24.28 -33.24 -1.12
CA GLY A 16 -24.97 -32.17 -0.39
C GLY A 16 -24.05 -31.31 0.48
N LEU A 17 -24.55 -30.12 0.81
CA LEU A 17 -23.86 -29.16 1.67
C LEU A 17 -23.74 -29.71 3.10
N ARG A 18 -22.53 -29.75 3.64
CA ARG A 18 -22.29 -30.13 5.05
C ARG A 18 -21.90 -28.87 5.83
N PRO A 19 -22.47 -28.63 7.02
CA PRO A 19 -22.05 -27.55 7.88
C PRO A 19 -20.62 -27.80 8.36
N ILE A 20 -19.75 -26.79 8.21
CA ILE A 20 -18.41 -26.77 8.78
C ILE A 20 -18.37 -25.82 9.97
N SER A 21 -17.66 -26.21 11.02
CA SER A 21 -17.43 -25.34 12.18
C SER A 21 -16.29 -24.37 11.86
N VAL A 22 -16.58 -23.08 11.91
CA VAL A 22 -15.57 -22.03 11.73
C VAL A 22 -15.31 -21.38 13.08
N PRO A 23 -14.07 -21.41 13.58
CA PRO A 23 -13.72 -20.76 14.85
C PRO A 23 -14.00 -19.25 14.80
N ASN A 24 -14.54 -18.73 15.90
CA ASN A 24 -14.89 -17.30 16.08
C ASN A 24 -15.88 -16.78 15.01
N ALA A 25 -16.85 -17.59 14.62
CA ALA A 25 -17.90 -17.18 13.69
C ALA A 25 -18.84 -16.13 14.29
N MET A 26 -19.06 -16.17 15.60
CA MET A 26 -19.83 -15.19 16.36
C MET A 26 -18.92 -14.46 17.33
N SER A 27 -18.67 -13.16 17.06
CA SER A 27 -17.73 -12.38 17.85
C SER A 27 -18.21 -10.93 17.98
N GLU A 28 -18.16 -10.41 19.19
CA GLU A 28 -18.28 -8.98 19.50
C GLU A 28 -16.93 -8.49 20.01
N VAL A 29 -16.40 -7.41 19.45
CA VAL A 29 -15.11 -6.85 19.83
C VAL A 29 -15.29 -5.40 20.23
N GLU A 30 -14.74 -5.03 21.39
CA GLU A 30 -14.71 -3.68 21.94
C GLU A 30 -13.27 -3.28 22.23
N GLU A 31 -12.88 -2.07 21.86
CA GLU A 31 -11.59 -1.49 22.21
C GLU A 31 -11.81 -0.21 23.02
N VAL A 32 -11.09 -0.10 24.13
CA VAL A 32 -10.95 1.15 24.89
C VAL A 32 -9.50 1.56 24.83
N ARG A 33 -9.24 2.80 24.38
CA ARG A 33 -7.88 3.31 24.21
C ARG A 33 -7.73 4.71 24.80
N ALA A 34 -6.58 4.94 25.43
CA ALA A 34 -6.17 6.25 25.91
C ALA A 34 -4.74 6.57 25.44
N GLU A 35 -4.50 7.82 25.07
CA GLU A 35 -3.21 8.30 24.59
C GLU A 35 -2.80 9.57 25.32
N GLY A 36 -1.53 9.62 25.70
CA GLY A 36 -0.89 10.83 26.21
C GLY A 36 0.34 11.13 25.36
N PHE A 37 0.57 12.41 25.04
CA PHE A 37 1.73 12.78 24.25
C PHE A 37 2.42 14.03 24.73
N ALA A 38 3.72 14.16 24.42
CA ALA A 38 4.53 15.34 24.60
C ALA A 38 5.31 15.65 23.32
N ILE A 39 5.39 16.93 22.97
CA ILE A 39 6.14 17.39 21.80
C ILE A 39 7.12 18.46 22.26
N HIS A 40 8.36 18.36 21.79
CA HIS A 40 9.41 19.32 22.02
C HIS A 40 9.99 19.78 20.70
N ASN A 41 9.96 21.09 20.43
CA ASN A 41 10.52 21.75 19.24
C ASN A 41 11.75 22.54 19.66
N TRP A 42 12.88 22.20 19.10
CA TRP A 42 14.15 22.87 19.37
C TRP A 42 14.74 23.48 18.10
N GLN A 43 14.77 24.81 18.04
CA GLN A 43 15.52 25.54 17.03
C GLN A 43 16.98 25.64 17.49
N ILE A 44 17.84 24.71 17.06
CA ILE A 44 19.25 24.61 17.46
C ILE A 44 20.02 25.86 17.00
N ASN A 45 19.77 26.25 15.74
CA ASN A 45 20.26 27.49 15.13
C ASN A 45 19.42 27.85 13.90
N GLN A 46 19.80 28.90 13.13
CA GLN A 46 19.06 29.34 11.95
C GLN A 46 18.92 28.31 10.84
N ARG A 47 19.74 27.25 10.86
CA ARG A 47 19.79 26.20 9.81
C ARG A 47 19.40 24.81 10.32
N MET A 48 19.28 24.65 11.63
CA MET A 48 19.04 23.34 12.23
C MET A 48 17.87 23.38 13.19
N SER A 49 16.95 22.47 13.03
CA SER A 49 15.85 22.24 13.96
C SER A 49 15.68 20.77 14.26
N LEU A 50 15.22 20.48 15.45
CA LEU A 50 14.86 19.14 15.92
C LEU A 50 13.49 19.20 16.56
N GLU A 51 12.58 18.39 16.01
CA GLU A 51 11.32 18.04 16.67
C GLU A 51 11.46 16.66 17.30
N SER A 52 11.08 16.52 18.55
CA SER A 52 10.96 15.23 19.20
C SER A 52 9.58 15.10 19.83
N SER A 53 8.98 13.94 19.65
CA SER A 53 7.72 13.63 20.30
C SER A 53 7.75 12.25 20.92
N LEU A 54 6.99 12.09 21.98
CA LEU A 54 6.76 10.84 22.66
C LEU A 54 5.26 10.68 22.86
N LEU A 55 4.71 9.61 22.33
CA LEU A 55 3.33 9.21 22.57
C LEU A 55 3.34 7.93 23.39
N TYR A 56 2.56 7.90 24.45
CA TYR A 56 2.27 6.70 25.23
C TYR A 56 0.81 6.32 25.03
N GLU A 57 0.58 5.11 24.58
CA GLU A 57 -0.75 4.55 24.33
C GLU A 57 -0.98 3.38 25.25
N VAL A 58 -2.17 3.31 25.83
CA VAL A 58 -2.70 2.13 26.51
C VAL A 58 -4.02 1.76 25.87
N SER A 59 -4.20 0.48 25.56
CA SER A 59 -5.46 -0.02 25.01
C SER A 59 -5.86 -1.35 25.63
N GLU A 60 -7.15 -1.56 25.72
CA GLU A 60 -7.78 -2.80 26.15
C GLU A 60 -8.71 -3.29 25.05
N ILE A 61 -8.51 -4.52 24.59
CA ILE A 61 -9.39 -5.17 23.63
C ILE A 61 -10.11 -6.30 24.35
N ALA A 62 -11.44 -6.22 24.36
CA ALA A 62 -12.32 -7.24 24.89
C ALA A 62 -13.09 -7.92 23.75
N GLN A 63 -13.04 -9.22 23.70
CA GLN A 63 -13.79 -10.06 22.74
C GLN A 63 -14.77 -10.93 23.51
N SER A 64 -16.00 -11.06 23.01
CA SER A 64 -17.04 -11.95 23.54
C SER A 64 -17.74 -12.70 22.38
N GLY A 65 -18.49 -13.74 22.72
CA GLY A 65 -19.13 -14.63 21.74
C GLY A 65 -18.57 -16.04 21.83
N ASP A 66 -18.11 -16.61 20.73
CA ASP A 66 -17.52 -17.96 20.71
C ASP A 66 -16.24 -18.03 21.56
N VAL A 67 -15.52 -16.92 21.67
CA VAL A 67 -14.36 -16.77 22.55
C VAL A 67 -14.58 -15.55 23.44
N ASN A 68 -14.33 -15.71 24.75
CA ASN A 68 -14.31 -14.61 25.69
C ASN A 68 -12.85 -14.35 26.08
N LYS A 69 -12.31 -13.20 25.64
CA LYS A 69 -10.92 -12.84 25.87
C LYS A 69 -10.77 -11.35 26.08
N LYS A 70 -9.93 -10.99 27.05
CA LYS A 70 -9.55 -9.60 27.31
C LYS A 70 -8.03 -9.51 27.26
N ARG A 71 -7.53 -8.46 26.59
CA ARG A 71 -6.10 -8.23 26.41
C ARG A 71 -5.78 -6.77 26.57
N ASP A 72 -4.71 -6.51 27.31
CA ASP A 72 -4.18 -5.17 27.55
C ASP A 72 -2.91 -4.97 26.72
N PHE A 73 -2.74 -3.78 26.17
CA PHE A 73 -1.57 -3.38 25.41
C PHE A 73 -1.09 -2.01 25.88
N ASP A 74 0.22 -1.83 25.89
CA ASP A 74 0.85 -0.55 26.11
C ASP A 74 1.99 -0.33 25.14
N PHE A 75 2.10 0.90 24.61
CA PHE A 75 3.10 1.24 23.61
C PHE A 75 3.70 2.60 23.87
N ILE A 76 5.03 2.66 23.77
CA ILE A 76 5.78 3.89 23.66
C ILE A 76 6.12 4.11 22.21
N LYS A 77 5.69 5.25 21.62
CA LYS A 77 5.86 5.63 20.23
C LYS A 77 6.70 6.91 20.13
N PRO A 78 8.02 6.80 20.17
CA PRO A 78 8.91 7.95 20.00
C PRO A 78 8.99 8.35 18.53
N LYS A 79 9.18 9.66 18.29
CA LYS A 79 9.47 10.22 16.98
C LYS A 79 10.52 11.31 17.10
N LEU A 80 11.46 11.35 16.15
CA LEU A 80 12.48 12.38 15.98
C LEU A 80 12.47 12.83 14.54
N ASP A 81 12.42 14.15 14.31
CA ASP A 81 12.56 14.79 13.01
C ASP A 81 13.64 15.85 13.09
N PHE A 82 14.77 15.60 12.45
CA PHE A 82 15.88 16.54 12.35
C PHE A 82 15.91 17.15 10.95
N ARG A 83 16.03 18.48 10.88
CA ARG A 83 16.17 19.24 9.65
C ARG A 83 17.45 20.05 9.68
N PHE A 84 18.19 20.04 8.55
CA PHE A 84 19.40 20.80 8.35
C PHE A 84 19.39 21.48 6.98
N ASP A 85 19.34 22.81 6.95
CA ASP A 85 19.51 23.63 5.76
C ASP A 85 21.02 23.76 5.47
N ILE A 86 21.59 22.79 4.70
CA ILE A 86 23.00 22.75 4.33
C ILE A 86 23.39 24.02 3.57
N SER A 87 22.51 24.44 2.66
CA SER A 87 22.60 25.72 1.94
C SER A 87 21.20 26.28 1.71
N ARG A 88 21.10 27.44 1.03
CA ARG A 88 19.81 28.01 0.63
C ARG A 88 19.03 27.12 -0.36
N SER A 89 19.75 26.25 -1.07
CA SER A 89 19.18 25.38 -2.10
C SER A 89 19.17 23.91 -1.72
N LEU A 90 19.85 23.51 -0.65
CA LEU A 90 20.01 22.12 -0.25
C LEU A 90 19.61 21.90 1.21
N GLN A 91 18.62 21.05 1.42
CA GLN A 91 18.10 20.67 2.73
C GLN A 91 18.22 19.16 2.94
N LEU A 92 18.68 18.76 4.10
CA LEU A 92 18.66 17.40 4.61
C LEU A 92 17.60 17.30 5.72
N SER A 93 16.79 16.23 5.67
CA SER A 93 15.90 15.85 6.76
C SER A 93 16.13 14.39 7.11
N VAL A 94 16.20 14.10 8.41
CA VAL A 94 16.36 12.74 8.93
C VAL A 94 15.26 12.51 9.95
N SER A 95 14.50 11.43 9.78
CA SER A 95 13.49 11.05 10.75
C SER A 95 13.64 9.62 11.23
N ALA A 96 13.26 9.39 12.49
CA ALA A 96 13.11 8.07 13.08
C ALA A 96 11.82 8.05 13.91
N GLU A 97 10.95 7.08 13.66
CA GLU A 97 9.69 6.95 14.39
C GLU A 97 9.35 5.48 14.64
N LYS A 98 8.70 5.22 15.76
CA LYS A 98 8.05 3.93 16.01
C LYS A 98 6.55 4.08 15.79
N ASP A 99 6.04 3.35 14.83
CA ASP A 99 4.63 3.23 14.50
C ASP A 99 4.07 1.89 15.02
N VAL A 100 2.83 1.89 15.48
CA VAL A 100 2.10 0.69 15.91
C VAL A 100 0.75 0.70 15.22
N SER A 101 0.51 -0.30 14.38
CA SER A 101 -0.73 -0.42 13.63
C SER A 101 -1.90 -0.78 14.54
N GLN A 102 -3.08 -0.28 14.23
CA GLN A 102 -4.29 -0.72 14.90
C GLN A 102 -4.77 -2.04 14.32
N LEU A 103 -5.30 -2.91 15.20
CA LEU A 103 -5.93 -4.14 14.78
C LEU A 103 -7.29 -3.85 14.13
N SER A 104 -7.59 -4.57 13.06
CA SER A 104 -8.93 -4.54 12.48
C SER A 104 -9.86 -5.45 13.26
N PHE A 105 -11.03 -4.97 13.64
CA PHE A 105 -12.01 -5.81 14.33
C PHE A 105 -12.46 -7.02 13.50
N ARG A 106 -12.33 -6.92 12.17
CA ARG A 106 -12.59 -8.05 11.25
C ARG A 106 -11.63 -9.21 11.43
N ASP A 107 -10.43 -8.96 11.95
CA ASP A 107 -9.42 -10.01 12.15
C ASP A 107 -9.75 -10.92 13.35
N PHE A 108 -10.66 -10.47 14.22
CA PHE A 108 -11.12 -11.24 15.39
C PHE A 108 -12.33 -12.12 15.12
N SER A 109 -13.00 -11.94 13.98
CA SER A 109 -14.19 -12.70 13.59
C SER A 109 -13.96 -13.45 12.28
N ALA A 110 -14.64 -14.59 12.12
CA ALA A 110 -14.64 -15.28 10.85
C ALA A 110 -15.29 -14.44 9.76
N GLY A 111 -14.80 -14.55 8.55
CA GLY A 111 -15.31 -13.81 7.39
C GLY A 111 -15.28 -14.63 6.12
N VAL A 112 -16.24 -14.37 5.22
CA VAL A 112 -16.28 -14.93 3.87
C VAL A 112 -16.36 -13.76 2.90
N ASN A 113 -15.60 -13.81 1.84
CA ASN A 113 -15.76 -12.87 0.74
C ASN A 113 -16.92 -13.33 -0.15
N GLN A 114 -18.08 -12.72 0.01
CA GLN A 114 -19.29 -13.07 -0.76
C GLN A 114 -19.19 -12.74 -2.26
N GLN A 115 -18.18 -11.97 -2.68
CA GLN A 115 -17.95 -11.62 -4.08
C GLN A 115 -17.02 -12.59 -4.81
N ASP A 116 -16.44 -13.52 -4.07
CA ASP A 116 -15.46 -14.48 -4.57
C ASP A 116 -15.76 -15.85 -3.91
N ASP A 117 -16.60 -16.62 -4.56
CA ASP A 117 -17.05 -17.94 -4.09
C ASP A 117 -15.89 -18.93 -3.91
N ASP A 118 -14.75 -18.59 -4.50
CA ASP A 118 -13.55 -19.42 -4.52
C ASP A 118 -12.55 -19.04 -3.42
N GLN A 119 -12.85 -18.06 -2.58
CA GLN A 119 -12.01 -17.78 -1.41
C GLN A 119 -12.41 -18.61 -0.21
N ASN A 120 -11.38 -19.08 0.49
CA ASN A 120 -11.57 -19.79 1.74
C ASN A 120 -12.20 -18.91 2.80
N THR A 121 -13.02 -19.51 3.64
CA THR A 121 -13.45 -18.89 4.89
C THR A 121 -12.24 -18.57 5.74
N VAL A 122 -12.11 -17.32 6.16
CA VAL A 122 -11.05 -16.86 7.06
C VAL A 122 -11.60 -16.90 8.49
N ALA A 123 -10.94 -17.62 9.37
CA ALA A 123 -11.33 -17.65 10.78
C ALA A 123 -10.87 -16.38 11.51
N GLY A 124 -11.54 -16.04 12.62
CA GLY A 124 -11.09 -15.00 13.53
C GLY A 124 -9.91 -15.45 14.37
N ASN A 125 -8.98 -14.53 14.65
CA ASN A 125 -7.82 -14.79 15.49
C ASN A 125 -7.80 -13.90 16.74
N PRO A 126 -8.18 -14.42 17.92
CA PRO A 126 -8.15 -13.66 19.17
C PRO A 126 -6.74 -13.41 19.72
N GLU A 127 -5.72 -14.04 19.15
CA GLU A 127 -4.31 -13.91 19.57
C GLU A 127 -3.52 -12.84 18.80
N LEU A 128 -4.15 -12.17 17.84
CA LEU A 128 -3.50 -11.20 16.98
C LEU A 128 -2.90 -10.04 17.78
N ARG A 129 -1.64 -9.69 17.48
CA ARG A 129 -0.91 -8.56 18.06
C ARG A 129 -0.74 -7.47 17.03
N GLN A 130 -0.62 -6.22 17.49
CA GLN A 130 -0.33 -5.07 16.64
C GLN A 130 1.04 -5.21 15.98
N GLU A 131 1.09 -4.99 14.68
CA GLU A 131 2.34 -4.82 13.95
C GLU A 131 3.03 -3.54 14.43
N GLN A 132 4.33 -3.62 14.68
CA GLN A 132 5.14 -2.50 15.11
C GLN A 132 6.23 -2.24 14.08
N THR A 133 6.39 -1.00 13.67
CA THR A 133 7.37 -0.64 12.64
C THR A 133 8.23 0.52 13.12
N TRP A 134 9.55 0.32 13.17
CA TRP A 134 10.51 1.40 13.22
C TRP A 134 10.77 1.91 11.81
N ARG A 135 10.52 3.20 11.59
CA ARG A 135 10.68 3.87 10.29
C ARG A 135 11.83 4.86 10.37
N TYR A 136 12.82 4.68 9.53
CA TYR A 136 13.96 5.58 9.37
C TYR A 136 13.93 6.17 7.98
N ASN A 137 13.99 7.50 7.87
CA ASN A 137 14.01 8.18 6.57
C ASN A 137 15.15 9.19 6.54
N VAL A 138 15.77 9.30 5.38
CA VAL A 138 16.71 10.35 5.03
C VAL A 138 16.22 11.00 3.75
N ASN A 139 15.88 12.28 3.81
CA ASN A 139 15.42 13.05 2.67
C ASN A 139 16.45 14.12 2.31
N LEU A 140 16.67 14.33 1.02
CA LEU A 140 17.53 15.37 0.49
C LEU A 140 16.74 16.12 -0.58
N ASP A 141 16.53 17.42 -0.34
CA ASP A 141 15.79 18.29 -1.22
C ASP A 141 16.74 19.34 -1.81
N TYR A 142 16.82 19.38 -3.14
CA TYR A 142 17.69 20.30 -3.84
C TYR A 142 16.89 21.18 -4.81
N ARG A 143 17.01 22.51 -4.66
CA ARG A 143 16.45 23.50 -5.57
C ARG A 143 17.49 23.86 -6.60
N LEU A 144 17.19 23.67 -7.86
CA LEU A 144 18.05 24.04 -8.97
C LEU A 144 18.19 25.56 -9.09
N PRO A 145 19.36 26.06 -9.51
CA PRO A 145 19.58 27.50 -9.75
C PRO A 145 18.56 28.07 -10.75
N ASN A 146 18.31 29.38 -10.64
CA ASN A 146 17.49 30.16 -11.57
C ASN A 146 16.06 29.59 -11.73
N ASP A 147 15.45 29.11 -10.63
CA ASP A 147 14.15 28.46 -10.64
C ASP A 147 14.04 27.26 -11.62
N GLY A 148 15.19 26.64 -11.93
CA GLY A 148 15.30 25.56 -12.89
C GLY A 148 14.54 24.31 -12.48
N GLY A 149 14.14 24.19 -11.20
CA GLY A 149 13.34 23.07 -10.72
C GLY A 149 13.75 22.56 -9.33
N VAL A 150 13.29 21.36 -9.02
CA VAL A 150 13.57 20.68 -7.75
C VAL A 150 13.93 19.22 -7.98
N LEU A 151 14.85 18.72 -7.17
CA LEU A 151 15.20 17.30 -7.05
C LEU A 151 14.97 16.88 -5.61
N ASN A 152 14.20 15.81 -5.41
CA ASN A 152 13.93 15.24 -4.11
C ASN A 152 14.39 13.79 -4.10
N SER A 153 15.10 13.40 -3.05
CA SER A 153 15.43 12.01 -2.81
C SER A 153 15.02 11.60 -1.40
N ARG A 154 14.51 10.40 -1.26
CA ARG A 154 14.19 9.79 0.01
C ARG A 154 14.76 8.38 0.03
N PHE A 155 15.69 8.14 0.91
CA PHE A 155 16.08 6.81 1.34
C PHE A 155 15.29 6.44 2.58
N PHE A 156 14.78 5.20 2.66
CA PHE A 156 14.07 4.72 3.82
C PHE A 156 14.47 3.29 4.18
N TYR A 157 14.37 3.00 5.48
CA TYR A 157 14.54 1.65 6.03
C TYR A 157 13.51 1.46 7.13
N PHE A 158 12.76 0.35 7.08
CA PHE A 158 11.77 -0.02 8.07
C PHE A 158 12.10 -1.39 8.65
N ASP A 159 12.09 -1.49 9.98
CA ASP A 159 12.18 -2.74 10.74
C ASP A 159 10.77 -3.07 11.25
N VAL A 160 10.17 -4.08 10.66
CA VAL A 160 8.78 -4.49 10.92
C VAL A 160 8.80 -5.66 11.89
N ARG A 161 8.04 -5.55 12.97
CA ARG A 161 7.85 -6.58 13.99
C ARG A 161 6.42 -7.05 14.02
N ASP A 162 6.21 -8.35 14.26
CA ASP A 162 4.88 -8.96 14.34
C ASP A 162 4.02 -8.67 13.09
N SER A 163 4.62 -8.69 11.88
CA SER A 163 3.89 -8.42 10.64
C SER A 163 2.67 -9.31 10.49
N ILE A 164 1.57 -8.70 10.04
CA ILE A 164 0.28 -9.41 9.92
C ILE A 164 0.17 -10.02 8.51
N GLY A 165 -0.19 -11.28 8.46
CA GLY A 165 -0.40 -12.04 7.22
C GLY A 165 -1.29 -13.25 7.48
N LYS A 166 -1.45 -14.12 6.48
CA LYS A 166 -2.20 -15.38 6.66
C LYS A 166 -1.37 -16.41 7.42
N ILE A 167 -1.99 -17.06 8.36
CA ILE A 167 -1.44 -18.19 9.13
C ILE A 167 -2.32 -19.42 8.95
N ASP A 168 -1.71 -20.58 9.09
CA ASP A 168 -2.39 -21.88 9.09
C ASP A 168 -2.96 -22.16 10.49
N ILE A 169 -4.27 -22.35 10.58
CA ILE A 169 -4.96 -22.76 11.80
C ILE A 169 -5.81 -24.00 11.56
N SER A 170 -5.47 -24.76 10.51
CA SER A 170 -6.20 -25.97 10.12
C SER A 170 -6.22 -27.00 11.26
N PRO A 171 -7.37 -27.57 11.59
CA PRO A 171 -7.45 -28.65 12.56
C PRO A 171 -6.78 -29.95 12.07
N ASP A 172 -6.79 -30.17 10.76
CA ASP A 172 -6.17 -31.28 10.08
C ASP A 172 -5.92 -30.98 8.59
N PRO A 173 -5.11 -31.77 7.86
CA PRO A 173 -4.80 -31.51 6.44
C PRO A 173 -5.98 -31.63 5.47
N GLN A 174 -7.10 -32.21 5.88
CA GLN A 174 -8.31 -32.34 5.07
C GLN A 174 -9.26 -31.16 5.22
N ASN A 175 -9.11 -30.40 6.32
CA ASN A 175 -9.94 -29.26 6.65
C ASN A 175 -9.06 -28.00 6.78
N LEU A 176 -8.61 -27.47 5.62
CA LEU A 176 -7.74 -26.31 5.59
C LEU A 176 -8.47 -25.05 6.03
N LEU A 177 -7.86 -24.31 6.95
CA LEU A 177 -8.41 -23.09 7.49
C LEU A 177 -7.30 -22.07 7.74
N SER A 178 -7.47 -20.87 7.24
CA SER A 178 -6.55 -19.75 7.48
C SER A 178 -7.15 -18.70 8.39
N ALA A 179 -6.29 -17.91 9.03
CA ALA A 179 -6.68 -16.70 9.75
C ALA A 179 -5.63 -15.60 9.49
N ASN A 180 -5.99 -14.35 9.76
CA ASN A 180 -4.97 -13.32 9.88
C ASN A 180 -4.21 -13.52 11.20
N GLY A 181 -2.88 -13.45 11.13
CA GLY A 181 -2.01 -13.69 12.29
C GLY A 181 -0.66 -13.00 12.14
N ASN A 182 0.14 -13.03 13.19
CA ASN A 182 1.48 -12.48 13.14
C ASN A 182 2.42 -13.52 12.52
N VAL A 183 2.90 -13.24 11.32
CA VAL A 183 3.76 -14.15 10.54
C VAL A 183 5.25 -14.02 10.88
N GLY A 184 5.64 -12.95 11.58
CA GLY A 184 7.00 -12.73 12.03
C GLY A 184 7.55 -11.34 11.74
N ASP A 185 8.86 -11.22 11.77
CA ASP A 185 9.58 -9.95 11.59
C ASP A 185 10.13 -9.82 10.17
N GLY A 186 10.12 -8.61 9.66
CA GLY A 186 10.56 -8.31 8.31
C GLY A 186 11.26 -6.97 8.18
N LYS A 187 11.73 -6.69 6.98
CA LYS A 187 12.44 -5.46 6.64
C LYS A 187 11.97 -4.91 5.32
N VAL A 188 11.92 -3.59 5.24
CA VAL A 188 11.59 -2.84 4.02
C VAL A 188 12.65 -1.76 3.84
N PHE A 189 13.13 -1.55 2.64
CA PHE A 189 14.04 -0.46 2.32
C PHE A 189 13.85 0.00 0.89
N GLY A 190 14.22 1.25 0.62
CA GLY A 190 14.08 1.76 -0.73
C GLY A 190 14.64 3.16 -0.91
N LEU A 191 14.59 3.58 -2.16
CA LEU A 191 15.01 4.89 -2.64
C LEU A 191 13.94 5.46 -3.57
N TYR A 192 13.42 6.63 -3.22
CA TYR A 192 12.53 7.40 -4.08
C TYR A 192 13.29 8.62 -4.59
N LEU A 193 13.31 8.80 -5.90
CA LEU A 193 13.87 9.96 -6.57
C LEU A 193 12.76 10.64 -7.34
N ASN A 194 12.62 11.96 -7.18
CA ASN A 194 11.68 12.76 -7.91
C ASN A 194 12.39 14.02 -8.43
N ALA A 195 12.07 14.40 -9.66
CA ALA A 195 12.58 15.59 -10.29
C ALA A 195 11.43 16.36 -10.96
N SER A 196 11.47 17.67 -10.89
CA SER A 196 10.66 18.56 -11.69
C SER A 196 11.58 19.65 -12.25
N ILE A 197 11.80 19.64 -13.55
CA ILE A 197 12.82 20.45 -14.21
C ILE A 197 12.17 21.32 -15.29
N ARG A 198 12.39 22.62 -15.22
CA ARG A 198 12.04 23.59 -16.28
C ARG A 198 13.08 23.55 -17.39
N LEU A 199 12.63 23.51 -18.64
CA LEU A 199 13.51 23.36 -19.79
C LEU A 199 13.98 24.70 -20.38
N GLY A 200 14.05 25.77 -19.56
CA GLY A 200 14.53 27.08 -20.00
C GLY A 200 15.94 27.04 -20.61
N PHE A 201 16.80 26.16 -20.14
CA PHE A 201 18.14 25.94 -20.70
C PHE A 201 18.15 25.35 -22.13
N LEU A 202 17.02 24.81 -22.59
CA LEU A 202 16.77 24.33 -23.96
C LEU A 202 15.97 25.36 -24.78
N ASN A 203 15.87 26.61 -24.36
CA ASN A 203 15.01 27.63 -24.93
C ASN A 203 13.49 27.26 -24.91
N LEU A 204 13.07 26.46 -23.94
CA LEU A 204 11.68 26.09 -23.69
C LEU A 204 11.28 26.49 -22.26
N PRO A 205 11.21 27.78 -21.92
CA PRO A 205 11.02 28.25 -20.55
C PRO A 205 9.66 27.87 -19.95
N GLN A 206 8.69 27.59 -20.78
CA GLN A 206 7.34 27.19 -20.38
C GLN A 206 7.13 25.67 -20.41
N ALA A 207 8.20 24.89 -20.63
CA ALA A 207 8.17 23.45 -20.58
C ALA A 207 8.68 22.92 -19.23
N VAL A 208 8.01 21.90 -18.72
CA VAL A 208 8.41 21.20 -17.50
C VAL A 208 8.46 19.69 -17.77
N VAL A 209 9.55 19.06 -17.39
CA VAL A 209 9.67 17.61 -17.29
C VAL A 209 9.59 17.21 -15.83
N THR A 210 8.77 16.20 -15.54
CA THR A 210 8.75 15.52 -14.25
C THR A 210 9.23 14.11 -14.43
N ALA A 211 10.05 13.62 -13.50
CA ALA A 211 10.51 12.24 -13.46
C ALA A 211 10.44 11.73 -12.02
N GLY A 212 10.05 10.48 -11.86
CA GLY A 212 10.06 9.81 -10.57
C GLY A 212 10.49 8.37 -10.74
N ILE A 213 11.34 7.89 -9.82
CA ILE A 213 11.75 6.49 -9.72
C ILE A 213 11.55 6.06 -8.27
N ASN A 214 10.87 4.94 -8.09
CA ASN A 214 10.76 4.25 -6.82
C ASN A 214 11.50 2.91 -6.97
N LEU A 215 12.52 2.71 -6.14
CA LEU A 215 13.22 1.44 -6.01
C LEU A 215 13.01 0.98 -4.58
N GLU A 216 12.41 -0.19 -4.42
CA GLU A 216 12.10 -0.71 -3.09
C GLU A 216 12.25 -2.23 -3.06
N ASP A 217 12.58 -2.75 -1.90
CA ASP A 217 12.59 -4.18 -1.63
C ASP A 217 12.13 -4.41 -0.19
N ALA A 218 11.52 -5.57 0.02
CA ALA A 218 11.02 -5.97 1.31
C ALA A 218 11.08 -7.47 1.46
N TYR A 219 11.33 -7.96 2.66
CA TYR A 219 11.30 -9.39 2.89
C TYR A 219 10.87 -9.75 4.31
N ILE A 220 10.14 -10.84 4.36
CA ILE A 220 9.74 -11.54 5.57
C ILE A 220 9.85 -13.05 5.32
N TYR A 221 10.19 -13.83 6.34
CA TYR A 221 10.02 -15.27 6.27
C TYR A 221 8.57 -15.61 6.59
N ASP A 222 7.87 -16.22 5.63
CA ASP A 222 6.47 -16.59 5.78
C ASP A 222 6.35 -18.09 6.08
N PRO A 223 5.87 -18.46 7.27
CA PRO A 223 5.72 -19.86 7.65
C PRO A 223 4.67 -20.60 6.80
N LEU A 224 3.65 -19.91 6.26
CA LEU A 224 2.61 -20.51 5.42
C LEU A 224 3.20 -21.15 4.15
N ILE A 225 4.16 -20.46 3.52
CA ILE A 225 4.82 -20.94 2.31
C ILE A 225 6.24 -21.47 2.55
N SER A 226 6.71 -21.42 3.81
CA SER A 226 8.05 -21.86 4.25
C SER A 226 9.19 -21.20 3.46
N LYS A 227 9.03 -19.93 3.08
CA LYS A 227 9.99 -19.15 2.25
C LYS A 227 10.00 -17.68 2.63
N LYS A 228 11.07 -17.01 2.20
CA LYS A 228 11.09 -15.55 2.15
C LYS A 228 10.19 -15.06 1.02
N ARG A 229 9.38 -14.06 1.32
CA ARG A 229 8.56 -13.31 0.35
C ARG A 229 8.65 -11.82 0.63
N THR A 230 8.15 -11.01 -0.28
CA THR A 230 8.01 -9.57 -0.07
C THR A 230 6.93 -9.28 0.98
N ILE A 231 7.08 -8.17 1.70
CA ILE A 231 6.01 -7.60 2.53
C ILE A 231 5.15 -6.73 1.61
N ILE A 232 3.87 -7.03 1.55
CA ILE A 232 2.92 -6.27 0.75
C ILE A 232 2.62 -4.94 1.46
N PRO A 233 2.64 -3.79 0.78
CA PRO A 233 2.71 -3.57 -0.68
C PRO A 233 4.11 -3.27 -1.22
N TYR A 234 5.18 -3.52 -0.50
CA TYR A 234 6.54 -3.14 -0.84
C TYR A 234 7.18 -4.19 -1.75
N ASP A 235 7.30 -3.84 -3.01
CA ASP A 235 7.93 -4.67 -4.02
C ASP A 235 8.64 -3.78 -5.05
N ARG A 236 9.60 -4.26 -5.72
CA ARG A 236 10.50 -3.67 -6.75
C ARG A 236 10.35 -2.19 -7.13
N GLY A 237 9.11 -1.64 -7.19
CA GLY A 237 8.83 -0.25 -7.52
C GLY A 237 8.50 0.01 -9.00
N GLY A 238 8.78 1.24 -9.45
CA GLY A 238 8.45 1.67 -10.81
C GLY A 238 9.00 3.07 -11.12
N PHE A 239 8.64 3.57 -12.29
CA PHE A 239 8.99 4.92 -12.70
C PHE A 239 7.82 5.64 -13.35
N ARG A 240 7.92 6.96 -13.36
CA ARG A 240 6.99 7.86 -14.03
C ARG A 240 7.75 8.97 -14.74
N LEU A 241 7.25 9.37 -15.90
CA LEU A 241 7.75 10.48 -16.69
C LEU A 241 6.58 11.34 -17.09
N GLY A 242 6.72 12.66 -16.95
CA GLY A 242 5.73 13.62 -17.38
C GLY A 242 6.38 14.73 -18.18
N TYR A 243 5.66 15.24 -19.15
CA TYR A 243 6.00 16.44 -19.89
C TYR A 243 4.79 17.35 -19.94
N ARG A 244 4.99 18.65 -19.69
CA ARG A 244 3.99 19.70 -19.86
C ARG A 244 4.62 20.86 -20.60
N GLN A 245 3.92 21.39 -21.60
CA GLN A 245 4.23 22.61 -22.30
C GLN A 245 3.07 23.59 -22.18
N ASP A 246 3.36 24.77 -21.71
CA ASP A 246 2.42 25.90 -21.74
C ASP A 246 2.78 26.83 -22.93
N ILE A 247 1.76 27.35 -23.61
CA ILE A 247 1.85 28.30 -24.70
C ILE A 247 0.94 29.48 -24.32
N PRO A 248 1.45 30.46 -23.50
CA PRO A 248 0.64 31.53 -22.92
C PRO A 248 -0.04 32.38 -23.98
N GLU A 249 0.64 32.67 -25.09
CA GLU A 249 0.13 33.51 -26.18
C GLU A 249 -1.12 32.93 -26.84
N ARG A 250 -1.33 31.63 -26.70
CA ARG A 250 -2.49 30.88 -27.23
C ARG A 250 -3.43 30.41 -26.12
N SER A 251 -3.11 30.74 -24.86
CA SER A 251 -3.84 30.18 -23.69
C SER A 251 -4.00 28.68 -23.77
N LEU A 252 -2.96 27.97 -24.23
CA LEU A 252 -2.95 26.56 -24.53
C LEU A 252 -1.89 25.87 -23.67
N SER A 253 -2.23 24.70 -23.13
CA SER A 253 -1.30 23.80 -22.47
C SER A 253 -1.51 22.38 -23.00
N PHE A 254 -0.45 21.61 -23.11
CA PHE A 254 -0.55 20.20 -23.42
C PHE A 254 0.53 19.40 -22.69
N GLY A 255 0.30 18.10 -22.58
CA GLY A 255 1.30 17.24 -21.94
C GLY A 255 0.95 15.76 -22.05
N LEU A 256 1.89 14.99 -21.56
CA LEU A 256 1.77 13.55 -21.45
C LEU A 256 2.34 13.07 -20.11
N ASN A 257 1.82 11.94 -19.63
CA ASN A 257 2.36 11.23 -18.48
C ASN A 257 2.46 9.76 -18.84
N TYR A 258 3.62 9.17 -18.55
CA TYR A 258 3.86 7.74 -18.69
C TYR A 258 4.33 7.17 -17.35
N GLN A 259 3.86 6.00 -17.00
CA GLN A 259 4.32 5.23 -15.85
C GLN A 259 4.43 3.76 -16.18
N ASP A 260 5.34 3.07 -15.52
CA ASP A 260 5.50 1.61 -15.61
C ASP A 260 6.15 1.05 -14.33
N GLY A 261 5.98 -0.25 -14.08
CA GLY A 261 6.54 -0.96 -12.94
C GLY A 261 7.77 -1.78 -13.27
N PHE A 262 8.60 -2.04 -12.26
CA PHE A 262 9.78 -2.90 -12.37
C PHE A 262 9.47 -4.33 -11.91
N GLY A 263 10.04 -5.31 -12.62
CA GLY A 263 10.02 -6.72 -12.25
C GLY A 263 8.64 -7.38 -12.33
N ASP A 264 8.59 -8.65 -12.01
CA ASP A 264 7.40 -9.49 -12.12
C ASP A 264 6.48 -9.37 -10.88
N MET A 265 7.02 -8.89 -9.78
CA MET A 265 6.35 -8.79 -8.47
C MET A 265 6.39 -7.37 -7.92
N GLY A 266 6.80 -6.41 -8.73
CA GLY A 266 7.02 -5.05 -8.31
C GLY A 266 5.88 -4.12 -8.71
N GLY A 267 5.60 -3.14 -7.89
CA GLY A 267 4.68 -2.08 -8.22
C GLY A 267 4.27 -1.26 -7.02
N THR A 268 4.23 0.02 -7.22
CA THR A 268 3.72 0.96 -6.22
C THR A 268 2.20 0.88 -6.18
N GLY A 269 1.67 0.52 -5.06
CA GLY A 269 0.26 0.67 -4.75
C GLY A 269 -0.56 -0.60 -4.81
N GLY A 270 -0.83 -1.13 -3.66
CA GLY A 270 -1.84 -2.13 -3.39
C GLY A 270 -1.31 -3.55 -3.23
N ASN A 271 -2.16 -4.39 -2.70
CA ASN A 271 -1.91 -5.82 -2.51
C ASN A 271 -1.83 -6.52 -3.87
N ARG A 272 -0.64 -6.63 -4.43
CA ARG A 272 -0.46 -7.23 -5.76
C ARG A 272 -0.25 -8.74 -5.72
N VAL A 273 0.13 -9.27 -4.59
CA VAL A 273 0.22 -10.71 -4.34
C VAL A 273 -0.43 -11.03 -3.02
N GLN A 274 -1.34 -11.97 -3.01
CA GLN A 274 -2.00 -12.45 -1.79
C GLN A 274 -1.75 -13.95 -1.68
N TYR A 275 -1.21 -14.36 -0.55
CA TYR A 275 -1.00 -15.76 -0.21
C TYR A 275 -2.11 -16.22 0.73
N ASP A 276 -2.65 -17.39 0.46
CA ASP A 276 -3.52 -18.12 1.40
C ASP A 276 -3.04 -19.58 1.52
N ILE A 277 -3.71 -20.36 2.32
CA ILE A 277 -3.28 -21.70 2.72
C ILE A 277 -3.14 -22.66 1.54
N ASP A 278 -4.00 -22.55 0.54
CA ASP A 278 -4.10 -23.42 -0.64
C ASP A 278 -4.06 -22.65 -1.97
N ASN A 279 -3.92 -21.34 -1.93
CA ASN A 279 -3.91 -20.54 -3.15
C ASN A 279 -2.97 -19.33 -3.09
N VAL A 280 -2.62 -18.81 -4.26
CA VAL A 280 -1.94 -17.54 -4.39
C VAL A 280 -2.57 -16.74 -5.53
N LEU A 281 -2.84 -15.47 -5.25
CA LEU A 281 -3.44 -14.53 -6.19
C LEU A 281 -2.43 -13.43 -6.54
N PHE A 282 -2.21 -13.23 -7.83
CA PHE A 282 -1.37 -12.17 -8.38
C PHE A 282 -2.24 -11.18 -9.15
N TYR A 283 -2.15 -9.89 -8.81
CA TYR A 283 -2.76 -8.81 -9.57
C TYR A 283 -1.77 -8.29 -10.61
N ASN A 284 -2.14 -8.29 -11.89
CA ASN A 284 -1.30 -7.83 -13.00
C ASN A 284 0.10 -8.46 -12.99
N SER A 285 0.18 -9.76 -12.73
CA SER A 285 1.44 -10.47 -12.55
C SER A 285 2.36 -9.85 -11.48
N GLY A 286 1.78 -9.09 -10.54
CA GLY A 286 2.50 -8.46 -9.45
C GLY A 286 3.25 -7.18 -9.82
N LYS A 287 3.02 -6.54 -10.97
CA LYS A 287 3.67 -5.28 -11.34
C LYS A 287 2.67 -4.16 -11.67
N LEU A 288 3.11 -2.91 -11.54
CA LEU A 288 2.38 -1.77 -12.06
C LEU A 288 2.30 -1.89 -13.59
N GLN A 289 1.11 -1.72 -14.15
CA GLN A 289 0.93 -1.75 -15.60
C GLN A 289 1.38 -0.42 -16.22
N PRO A 290 1.99 -0.46 -17.43
CA PRO A 290 2.30 0.74 -18.17
C PRO A 290 1.04 1.56 -18.41
N ASN A 291 1.08 2.85 -18.21
CA ASN A 291 -0.04 3.75 -18.47
C ASN A 291 0.46 5.01 -19.16
N LEU A 292 -0.19 5.39 -20.23
CA LEU A 292 0.10 6.61 -20.99
C LEU A 292 -1.16 7.47 -21.05
N THR A 293 -1.01 8.70 -20.60
CA THR A 293 -2.06 9.73 -20.59
C THR A 293 -1.60 10.95 -21.39
N PHE A 294 -2.48 11.48 -22.24
CA PHE A 294 -2.29 12.75 -22.93
C PHE A 294 -3.35 13.75 -22.50
N PHE A 295 -3.01 15.03 -22.52
CA PHE A 295 -4.00 16.09 -22.36
C PHE A 295 -3.67 17.30 -23.22
N VAL A 296 -4.73 18.01 -23.60
CA VAL A 296 -4.70 19.34 -24.17
C VAL A 296 -5.72 20.20 -23.42
N GLU A 297 -5.29 21.38 -22.96
CA GLU A 297 -6.12 22.30 -22.20
C GLU A 297 -6.05 23.68 -22.83
N LYS A 298 -7.19 24.33 -23.02
CA LYS A 298 -7.29 25.69 -23.59
C LYS A 298 -8.26 26.53 -22.79
N VAL A 299 -7.84 27.76 -22.45
CA VAL A 299 -8.74 28.80 -21.97
C VAL A 299 -9.39 29.47 -23.17
N GLY A 300 -10.72 29.44 -23.22
CA GLY A 300 -11.51 29.93 -24.33
C GLY A 300 -12.53 30.99 -23.91
N PHE A 301 -13.69 30.98 -24.59
CA PHE A 301 -14.78 31.93 -24.36
C PHE A 301 -15.25 31.95 -22.90
N ALA A 302 -15.58 33.12 -22.38
CA ALA A 302 -16.05 33.35 -21.00
C ALA A 302 -15.10 32.86 -19.90
N ASN A 303 -13.79 32.88 -20.15
CA ASN A 303 -12.77 32.35 -19.23
C ASN A 303 -12.99 30.85 -18.84
N LEU A 304 -13.71 30.12 -19.67
CA LEU A 304 -13.86 28.68 -19.49
C LEU A 304 -12.60 27.96 -19.93
N THR A 305 -12.15 27.04 -19.11
CA THR A 305 -11.05 26.13 -19.42
C THR A 305 -11.63 24.82 -19.96
N TYR A 306 -11.29 24.52 -21.20
CA TYR A 306 -11.65 23.27 -21.88
C TYR A 306 -10.44 22.36 -21.86
N ARG A 307 -10.62 21.14 -21.33
CA ARG A 307 -9.57 20.15 -21.27
C ARG A 307 -10.05 18.84 -21.91
N PHE A 308 -9.29 18.36 -22.87
CA PHE A 308 -9.44 17.05 -23.46
C PHE A 308 -8.33 16.13 -22.93
N GLU A 309 -8.69 14.93 -22.50
CA GLU A 309 -7.77 13.93 -21.98
C GLU A 309 -7.99 12.59 -22.70
N ILE A 310 -6.90 11.87 -22.90
CA ILE A 310 -6.85 10.48 -23.29
C ILE A 310 -6.16 9.72 -22.18
N ASN A 311 -6.91 8.87 -21.46
CA ASN A 311 -6.39 8.01 -20.41
C ASN A 311 -6.24 6.60 -20.96
N ASN A 312 -5.29 5.84 -20.40
CA ASN A 312 -5.00 4.48 -20.81
C ASN A 312 -4.81 4.35 -22.33
N ALA A 313 -4.02 5.27 -22.94
CA ALA A 313 -3.80 5.29 -24.38
C ALA A 313 -3.12 4.02 -24.92
N LEU A 314 -2.57 3.18 -24.06
CA LEU A 314 -1.97 1.87 -24.39
C LEU A 314 -2.97 0.72 -24.32
N ASP A 315 -4.23 0.99 -23.95
CA ASP A 315 -5.29 -0.01 -23.77
C ASP A 315 -4.84 -1.21 -22.91
N ASN A 316 -4.19 -0.91 -21.78
CA ASN A 316 -3.69 -1.96 -20.91
C ASN A 316 -4.81 -2.74 -20.24
N LYS A 317 -4.55 -4.04 -20.09
CA LYS A 317 -5.44 -4.96 -19.40
C LYS A 317 -5.01 -5.17 -17.97
N ASN A 318 -5.96 -5.22 -17.08
CA ASN A 318 -5.77 -5.69 -15.71
C ASN A 318 -6.10 -7.17 -15.66
N CYS A 319 -5.14 -7.97 -15.23
CA CYS A 319 -5.30 -9.41 -15.14
C CYS A 319 -5.15 -9.89 -13.70
N LEU A 320 -5.97 -10.87 -13.33
CA LEU A 320 -5.82 -11.64 -12.11
C LEU A 320 -5.24 -13.00 -12.49
N LEU A 321 -4.20 -13.43 -11.80
CA LEU A 321 -3.67 -14.78 -11.91
C LEU A 321 -3.82 -15.46 -10.55
N ARG A 322 -4.75 -16.39 -10.44
CA ARG A 322 -4.92 -17.24 -9.27
C ARG A 322 -4.40 -18.64 -9.57
N LYS A 323 -3.64 -19.19 -8.64
CA LYS A 323 -3.20 -20.57 -8.66
C LYS A 323 -3.75 -21.25 -7.41
N ARG A 324 -4.45 -22.37 -7.60
CA ARG A 324 -5.01 -23.22 -6.53
C ARG A 324 -4.29 -24.53 -6.47
N TYR A 325 -4.16 -25.05 -5.27
CA TYR A 325 -3.42 -26.25 -4.98
C TYR A 325 -4.31 -27.25 -4.23
N ASN A 326 -4.10 -28.52 -4.49
CA ASN A 326 -4.71 -29.60 -3.73
C ASN A 326 -3.99 -29.72 -2.39
N GLY A 327 -4.64 -29.29 -1.32
CA GLY A 327 -3.99 -29.19 -0.02
C GLY A 327 -3.18 -27.90 0.13
N TYR A 328 -2.08 -27.97 0.84
CA TYR A 328 -1.30 -26.78 1.17
C TYR A 328 -0.57 -26.18 -0.04
N LEU A 329 -0.59 -24.85 -0.15
CA LEU A 329 0.20 -24.10 -1.14
C LEU A 329 1.69 -24.51 -1.14
N ARG A 330 2.26 -24.84 0.02
CA ARG A 330 3.66 -25.27 0.16
C ARG A 330 3.96 -26.61 -0.52
N ASP A 331 2.97 -27.47 -0.69
CA ASP A 331 3.11 -28.81 -1.32
C ASP A 331 3.11 -28.74 -2.84
N ARG A 332 2.64 -27.62 -3.41
CA ARG A 332 2.68 -27.28 -4.84
C ARG A 332 1.97 -28.26 -5.78
N ASP A 333 0.99 -28.98 -5.29
CA ASP A 333 0.12 -29.83 -6.11
C ASP A 333 -0.95 -28.96 -6.79
N LEU A 334 -0.58 -28.37 -7.93
CA LEU A 334 -1.40 -27.40 -8.66
C LEU A 334 -2.58 -28.08 -9.33
N ILE A 335 -3.81 -27.63 -9.03
CA ILE A 335 -5.05 -28.17 -9.61
C ILE A 335 -5.71 -27.18 -10.57
N GLU A 336 -5.53 -25.88 -10.40
CA GLU A 336 -6.25 -24.89 -11.18
C GLU A 336 -5.44 -23.61 -11.38
N ILE A 337 -5.59 -23.01 -12.56
CA ILE A 337 -5.07 -21.68 -12.88
C ILE A 337 -6.21 -20.86 -13.47
N GLU A 338 -6.56 -19.77 -12.81
CA GLU A 338 -7.48 -18.76 -13.31
C GLU A 338 -6.70 -17.53 -13.75
N ASN A 339 -7.01 -17.00 -14.93
CA ASN A 339 -6.36 -15.79 -15.44
C ASN A 339 -7.35 -14.87 -16.18
N PRO A 340 -8.40 -14.38 -15.49
CA PRO A 340 -9.31 -13.42 -16.09
C PRO A 340 -8.59 -12.07 -16.28
N CYS A 341 -8.81 -11.46 -17.43
CA CYS A 341 -8.31 -10.13 -17.76
C CYS A 341 -9.46 -9.23 -18.18
N TYR A 342 -9.43 -7.98 -17.74
CA TYR A 342 -10.38 -6.96 -18.14
C TYR A 342 -9.65 -5.66 -18.51
N THR A 343 -10.26 -4.85 -19.35
CA THR A 343 -9.79 -3.50 -19.68
C THR A 343 -10.96 -2.52 -19.61
N THR A 344 -10.66 -1.30 -19.19
CA THR A 344 -11.60 -0.18 -19.35
C THR A 344 -11.53 0.43 -20.76
N GLY A 345 -10.58 -0.04 -21.56
CA GLY A 345 -10.27 0.55 -22.86
C GLY A 345 -9.51 1.88 -22.75
N THR A 346 -9.28 2.49 -23.92
CA THR A 346 -8.81 3.88 -23.96
C THR A 346 -9.96 4.81 -23.66
N GLU A 347 -9.80 5.65 -22.65
CA GLU A 347 -10.85 6.60 -22.19
C GLU A 347 -10.61 7.99 -22.76
N PHE A 348 -11.65 8.59 -23.31
CA PHE A 348 -11.65 9.97 -23.80
C PHE A 348 -12.51 10.81 -22.85
N MET A 349 -11.94 11.88 -22.31
CA MET A 349 -12.63 12.75 -21.35
C MET A 349 -12.57 14.20 -21.80
N VAL A 350 -13.70 14.90 -21.69
CA VAL A 350 -13.80 16.34 -21.86
C VAL A 350 -14.21 16.96 -20.53
N LYS A 351 -13.41 17.90 -20.04
CA LYS A 351 -13.68 18.68 -18.83
C LYS A 351 -13.85 20.13 -19.17
N VAL A 352 -14.85 20.78 -18.59
CA VAL A 352 -15.06 22.23 -18.68
C VAL A 352 -15.06 22.79 -17.27
N ARG A 353 -14.21 23.79 -17.02
CA ARG A 353 -14.06 24.42 -15.71
C ARG A 353 -14.18 25.93 -15.84
N SER A 354 -14.90 26.55 -14.92
CA SER A 354 -14.93 28.00 -14.72
C SER A 354 -14.24 28.37 -13.41
N THR A 355 -13.47 29.43 -13.42
CA THR A 355 -12.99 30.10 -12.19
C THR A 355 -13.80 31.40 -12.03
N PHE A 356 -14.55 31.49 -10.95
CA PHE A 356 -15.32 32.67 -10.58
C PHE A 356 -14.51 33.58 -9.69
#